data_29fed06f23677c438bbafe7fd8ebacc9
#
_entry.id   29fed06f23677c438bbafe7fd8ebacc9
#
_cell.length_a   1.000
_cell.length_b   1.000
_cell.length_c   1.000
_cell.angle_alpha   90.00
_cell.angle_beta   90.00
_cell.angle_gamma   90.00
#
_symmetry.space_group_name_H-M   'P 1'
#
loop_
_entity.id
_entity.type
_entity.pdbx_description
1 polymer ?
#
loop_
_entity_poly.entity_id
_entity_poly.type
_entity_poly.pdbx_seq_one_letter_code
_entity_poly.pdbx_strand_id
1 'polypeptide(L)'
;MRPFTLDDEAIMDFLGIENEISVLDVGGADGFYAKKFAARGARVTVIDNYDYEFSKLNSMGIKTIIQNFCNYSQGTFDIVFMAHVYHDLVLNCKEKTLENLREISPIHIGHLDFVKEDLEFGPPTSIKLEKHEVVSDMESIGYRLKKDNELPFHYLQLFEKK
;
A
#
# COMPACT_ATOMS: atom_id res chain seq x y z
N MET A 1 17.52 -7.93 5.77
CA MET A 1 16.91 -9.18 5.21
C MET A 1 15.49 -9.35 5.74
N ARG A 2 14.59 -9.72 4.87
CA ARG A 2 13.20 -9.98 5.26
C ARG A 2 13.10 -11.39 5.87
N PRO A 3 12.45 -11.56 7.03
CA PRO A 3 12.29 -12.87 7.67
C PRO A 3 11.25 -13.78 6.99
N PHE A 4 10.72 -13.36 5.86
CA PHE A 4 9.71 -14.09 5.09
C PHE A 4 9.98 -13.91 3.61
N THR A 5 9.46 -14.83 2.80
CA THR A 5 9.51 -14.75 1.34
C THR A 5 8.08 -14.74 0.80
N LEU A 6 7.78 -13.78 -0.06
CA LEU A 6 6.50 -13.67 -0.74
C LEU A 6 6.73 -13.77 -2.24
N ASP A 7 5.72 -14.28 -2.95
CA ASP A 7 5.73 -14.33 -4.41
C ASP A 7 5.33 -12.95 -4.94
N ASP A 8 6.33 -12.09 -5.18
CA ASP A 8 6.09 -10.71 -5.61
C ASP A 8 5.45 -10.63 -7.00
N GLU A 9 5.74 -11.59 -7.89
CA GLU A 9 5.10 -11.64 -9.20
C GLU A 9 3.61 -11.92 -9.06
N ALA A 10 3.22 -12.85 -8.19
CA ALA A 10 1.82 -13.13 -7.91
C ALA A 10 1.11 -11.93 -7.27
N ILE A 11 1.79 -11.20 -6.40
CA ILE A 11 1.26 -9.96 -5.81
C ILE A 11 1.00 -8.92 -6.89
N MET A 12 1.95 -8.72 -7.80
CA MET A 12 1.78 -7.75 -8.89
C MET A 12 0.65 -8.15 -9.85
N ASP A 13 0.52 -9.45 -10.16
CA ASP A 13 -0.58 -9.95 -10.98
C ASP A 13 -1.93 -9.72 -10.29
N PHE A 14 -1.99 -10.00 -9.00
CA PHE A 14 -3.18 -9.78 -8.18
C PHE A 14 -3.62 -8.31 -8.21
N LEU A 15 -2.66 -7.39 -8.10
CA LEU A 15 -2.92 -5.94 -8.09
C LEU A 15 -3.21 -5.38 -9.48
N GLY A 16 -2.93 -6.12 -10.54
CA GLY A 16 -3.07 -5.64 -11.92
C GLY A 16 -1.98 -4.66 -12.32
N ILE A 17 -0.76 -4.83 -11.78
CA ILE A 17 0.37 -3.96 -12.12
C ILE A 17 0.85 -4.30 -13.53
N GLU A 18 0.71 -3.34 -14.43
CA GLU A 18 1.09 -3.47 -15.83
C GLU A 18 1.56 -2.13 -16.40
N ASN A 19 1.92 -2.13 -17.68
CA ASN A 19 2.43 -0.94 -18.37
C ASN A 19 1.46 0.24 -18.26
N GLU A 20 1.99 1.43 -17.97
CA GLU A 20 1.27 2.72 -17.88
C GLU A 20 0.32 2.87 -16.70
N ILE A 21 0.14 1.86 -15.86
CA ILE A 21 -0.66 1.99 -14.62
C ILE A 21 0.04 2.98 -13.68
N SER A 22 -0.70 3.95 -13.13
CA SER A 22 -0.15 4.88 -12.15
C SER A 22 -0.40 4.35 -10.73
N VAL A 23 0.66 4.33 -9.93
CA VAL A 23 0.64 3.75 -8.57
C VAL A 23 1.20 4.76 -7.57
N LEU A 24 0.47 4.96 -6.47
CA LEU A 24 1.00 5.62 -5.28
C LEU A 24 1.35 4.53 -4.27
N ASP A 25 2.64 4.39 -3.96
CA ASP A 25 3.16 3.45 -2.98
C ASP A 25 3.31 4.17 -1.65
N VAL A 26 2.34 3.98 -0.75
CA VAL A 26 2.28 4.67 0.55
C VAL A 26 3.16 3.93 1.56
N GLY A 27 4.12 4.64 2.14
CA GLY A 27 5.10 4.05 3.04
C GLY A 27 6.07 3.14 2.31
N GLY A 28 6.39 3.47 1.06
CA GLY A 28 7.19 2.62 0.18
C GLY A 28 8.67 2.50 0.55
N ALA A 29 9.14 3.28 1.52
CA ALA A 29 10.50 3.22 2.04
C ALA A 29 11.57 3.27 0.94
N ASP A 30 12.46 2.28 0.88
CA ASP A 30 13.52 2.22 -0.11
C ASP A 30 13.06 1.80 -1.52
N GLY A 31 11.75 1.63 -1.71
CA GLY A 31 11.19 1.31 -3.01
C GLY A 31 11.22 -0.17 -3.38
N PHE A 32 11.19 -1.06 -2.41
CA PHE A 32 11.19 -2.50 -2.69
C PHE A 32 10.12 -2.90 -3.71
N TYR A 33 8.86 -2.50 -3.50
CA TYR A 33 7.79 -2.77 -4.47
C TYR A 33 7.81 -1.79 -5.63
N ALA A 34 8.10 -0.52 -5.36
CA ALA A 34 8.12 0.52 -6.39
C ALA A 34 9.04 0.16 -7.56
N LYS A 35 10.23 -0.36 -7.27
CA LYS A 35 11.18 -0.81 -8.28
C LYS A 35 10.62 -1.94 -9.14
N LYS A 36 9.93 -2.89 -8.52
CA LYS A 36 9.31 -4.02 -9.22
C LYS A 36 8.14 -3.56 -10.09
N PHE A 37 7.33 -2.66 -9.57
CA PHE A 37 6.22 -2.08 -10.33
C PHE A 37 6.74 -1.29 -11.55
N ALA A 38 7.76 -0.46 -11.34
CA ALA A 38 8.38 0.31 -12.41
C ALA A 38 9.00 -0.61 -13.47
N ALA A 39 9.58 -1.74 -13.08
CA ALA A 39 10.12 -2.72 -14.02
C ALA A 39 9.05 -3.32 -14.93
N ARG A 40 7.78 -3.33 -14.52
CA ARG A 40 6.64 -3.72 -15.36
C ARG A 40 6.09 -2.57 -16.21
N GLY A 41 6.69 -1.38 -16.14
CA GLY A 41 6.25 -0.21 -16.89
C GLY A 41 5.23 0.66 -16.18
N ALA A 42 4.94 0.40 -14.91
CA ALA A 42 4.05 1.26 -14.13
C ALA A 42 4.71 2.61 -13.83
N ARG A 43 3.89 3.65 -13.73
CA ARG A 43 4.32 4.99 -13.32
C ARG A 43 4.14 5.08 -11.80
N VAL A 44 5.23 5.03 -11.06
CA VAL A 44 5.20 4.90 -9.61
C VAL A 44 5.61 6.18 -8.92
N THR A 45 4.86 6.55 -7.89
CA THR A 45 5.21 7.59 -6.92
C THR A 45 5.29 6.95 -5.54
N VAL A 46 6.41 7.14 -4.84
CA VAL A 46 6.59 6.69 -3.45
C VAL A 46 6.38 7.88 -2.54
N ILE A 47 5.56 7.71 -1.50
CA ILE A 47 5.44 8.69 -0.42
C ILE A 47 5.85 8.04 0.90
N ASP A 48 6.73 8.71 1.63
CA ASP A 48 7.18 8.27 2.95
C ASP A 48 7.60 9.47 3.79
N ASN A 49 7.63 9.30 5.11
CA ASN A 49 8.05 10.34 6.05
C ASN A 49 9.54 10.67 5.97
N TYR A 50 10.35 9.75 5.49
CA TYR A 50 11.80 9.85 5.49
C TYR A 50 12.35 9.72 4.09
N ASP A 51 13.52 10.35 3.86
CA ASP A 51 14.27 10.18 2.63
C ASP A 51 15.10 8.88 2.70
N TYR A 52 14.60 7.84 2.06
CA TYR A 52 15.28 6.53 1.97
C TYR A 52 16.19 6.48 0.73
N GLU A 53 17.06 7.46 0.58
CA GLU A 53 17.90 7.62 -0.62
C GLU A 53 17.05 7.77 -1.89
N PHE A 54 16.04 8.62 -1.82
CA PHE A 54 15.07 8.82 -2.90
C PHE A 54 15.70 9.30 -4.22
N SER A 55 16.91 9.88 -4.16
CA SER A 55 17.64 10.21 -5.39
C SER A 55 17.90 8.97 -6.25
N LYS A 56 18.09 7.80 -5.64
CA LYS A 56 18.25 6.55 -6.39
C LYS A 56 16.95 6.16 -7.09
N LEU A 57 15.82 6.28 -6.42
CA LEU A 57 14.51 6.01 -7.01
C LEU A 57 14.23 6.99 -8.15
N ASN A 58 14.53 8.27 -7.94
CA ASN A 58 14.34 9.29 -8.96
C ASN A 58 15.16 8.98 -10.22
N SER A 59 16.39 8.48 -10.06
CA SER A 59 17.23 8.09 -11.19
C SER A 59 16.66 6.92 -11.99
N MET A 60 15.73 6.16 -11.40
CA MET A 60 15.03 5.05 -12.04
C MET A 60 13.68 5.47 -12.63
N GLY A 61 13.36 6.78 -12.64
CA GLY A 61 12.09 7.29 -13.12
C GLY A 61 10.94 7.19 -12.13
N ILE A 62 11.22 6.86 -10.88
CA ILE A 62 10.21 6.77 -9.81
C ILE A 62 10.13 8.14 -9.12
N LYS A 63 8.93 8.70 -9.04
CA LYS A 63 8.70 9.95 -8.31
C LYS A 63 8.69 9.67 -6.81
N THR A 64 9.13 10.66 -6.03
CA THR A 64 9.19 10.51 -4.57
C THR A 64 8.64 11.76 -3.88
N ILE A 65 7.97 11.54 -2.74
CA ILE A 65 7.41 12.61 -1.92
C ILE A 65 7.81 12.31 -0.47
N ILE A 66 8.46 13.26 0.19
CA ILE A 66 8.78 13.16 1.62
C ILE A 66 7.69 13.88 2.37
N GLN A 67 6.71 13.13 2.85
CA GLN A 67 5.57 13.67 3.57
C GLN A 67 4.84 12.56 4.30
N ASN A 68 4.18 12.89 5.41
CA ASN A 68 3.31 11.97 6.13
C ASN A 68 2.00 11.83 5.36
N PHE A 69 1.59 10.60 5.08
CA PHE A 69 0.33 10.34 4.37
C PHE A 69 -0.90 10.86 5.14
N CYS A 70 -0.80 11.03 6.45
CA CYS A 70 -1.87 11.68 7.24
C CYS A 70 -2.24 13.06 6.69
N ASN A 71 -1.32 13.73 6.00
CA ASN A 71 -1.48 15.10 5.51
C ASN A 71 -1.42 15.20 3.97
N TYR A 72 -1.62 14.07 3.28
CA TYR A 72 -1.48 14.05 1.82
C TYR A 72 -2.75 13.55 1.13
N SER A 73 -3.31 14.38 0.25
CA SER A 73 -4.54 14.04 -0.48
C SER A 73 -4.50 14.49 -1.94
N GLN A 74 -3.31 14.55 -2.53
CA GLN A 74 -3.12 15.10 -3.88
C GLN A 74 -2.86 14.01 -4.91
N GLY A 75 -3.04 14.37 -6.18
CA GLY A 75 -2.69 13.54 -7.32
C GLY A 75 -3.82 12.61 -7.76
N THR A 76 -3.61 12.01 -8.92
CA THR A 76 -4.52 11.05 -9.53
C THR A 76 -3.77 9.76 -9.78
N PHE A 77 -4.29 8.66 -9.28
CA PHE A 77 -3.65 7.36 -9.35
C PHE A 77 -4.67 6.27 -9.72
N ASP A 78 -4.22 5.30 -10.50
CA ASP A 78 -5.03 4.11 -10.77
C ASP A 78 -5.11 3.22 -9.53
N ILE A 79 -3.98 3.08 -8.82
CA ILE A 79 -3.89 2.26 -7.61
C ILE A 79 -3.16 3.04 -6.51
N VAL A 80 -3.71 3.01 -5.30
CA VAL A 80 -2.98 3.34 -4.08
C VAL A 80 -2.64 2.02 -3.40
N PHE A 81 -1.35 1.76 -3.19
CA PHE A 81 -0.86 0.53 -2.60
C PHE A 81 -0.28 0.80 -1.21
N MET A 82 -0.69 -0.01 -0.23
CA MET A 82 -0.23 0.08 1.15
C MET A 82 0.27 -1.29 1.59
N ALA A 83 1.60 -1.42 1.71
CA ALA A 83 2.25 -2.65 2.20
C ALA A 83 2.86 -2.39 3.56
N HIS A 84 2.41 -3.11 4.58
CA HIS A 84 2.92 -3.03 5.95
C HIS A 84 2.86 -1.63 6.56
N VAL A 85 1.87 -0.82 6.18
CA VAL A 85 1.78 0.58 6.62
C VAL A 85 0.39 0.97 7.14
N TYR A 86 -0.67 0.33 6.67
CA TYR A 86 -2.02 0.76 7.04
C TYR A 86 -2.28 0.64 8.54
N HIS A 87 -1.75 -0.39 9.19
CA HIS A 87 -1.88 -0.53 10.65
C HIS A 87 -1.28 0.66 11.40
N ASP A 88 -0.17 1.22 10.93
CA ASP A 88 0.42 2.43 11.52
C ASP A 88 -0.43 3.66 11.24
N LEU A 89 -0.98 3.77 10.05
CA LEU A 89 -1.88 4.88 9.71
C LEU A 89 -3.15 4.85 10.55
N VAL A 90 -3.71 3.67 10.77
CA VAL A 90 -4.88 3.50 11.65
C VAL A 90 -4.53 3.92 13.07
N LEU A 91 -3.38 3.53 13.58
CA LEU A 91 -2.93 3.87 14.91
C LEU A 91 -2.76 5.38 15.10
N ASN A 92 -2.24 6.07 14.09
CA ASN A 92 -1.84 7.48 14.20
C ASN A 92 -2.86 8.47 13.64
N CYS A 93 -3.58 8.11 12.56
CA CYS A 93 -4.44 9.07 11.85
C CYS A 93 -5.49 8.39 10.96
N LYS A 94 -6.24 7.45 11.51
CA LYS A 94 -7.20 6.66 10.74
C LYS A 94 -8.19 7.52 9.94
N GLU A 95 -8.85 8.47 10.59
CA GLU A 95 -9.87 9.29 9.94
C GLU A 95 -9.31 10.12 8.80
N LYS A 96 -8.15 10.75 9.02
CA LYS A 96 -7.47 11.54 7.99
C LYS A 96 -7.00 10.66 6.84
N THR A 97 -6.48 9.48 7.12
CA THR A 97 -6.06 8.52 6.10
C THR A 97 -7.23 8.15 5.20
N LEU A 98 -8.38 7.81 5.78
CA LEU A 98 -9.56 7.44 5.02
C LEU A 98 -10.09 8.63 4.21
N GLU A 99 -10.09 9.83 4.78
CA GLU A 99 -10.48 11.03 4.06
C GLU A 99 -9.55 11.31 2.87
N ASN A 100 -8.24 11.16 3.06
CA ASN A 100 -7.25 11.34 2.00
C ASN A 100 -7.42 10.32 0.87
N LEU A 101 -7.66 9.05 1.21
CA LEU A 101 -7.94 8.02 0.23
C LEU A 101 -9.20 8.35 -0.58
N ARG A 102 -10.25 8.83 0.09
CA ARG A 102 -11.48 9.23 -0.58
C ARG A 102 -11.26 10.41 -1.52
N GLU A 103 -10.45 11.40 -1.12
CA GLU A 103 -10.15 12.56 -1.95
C GLU A 103 -9.28 12.23 -3.16
N ILE A 104 -8.25 11.40 -2.97
CA ILE A 104 -7.42 10.89 -4.06
C ILE A 104 -8.28 10.08 -5.03
N SER A 105 -9.21 9.32 -4.48
CA SER A 105 -10.20 8.56 -5.25
C SER A 105 -9.58 7.66 -6.32
N PRO A 106 -8.64 6.77 -5.96
CA PRO A 106 -8.05 5.86 -6.93
C PRO A 106 -9.08 4.86 -7.45
N ILE A 107 -8.79 4.25 -8.60
CA ILE A 107 -9.66 3.19 -9.15
C ILE A 107 -9.63 1.97 -8.24
N HIS A 108 -8.44 1.64 -7.72
CA HIS A 108 -8.25 0.52 -6.80
C HIS A 108 -7.39 0.93 -5.59
N ILE A 109 -7.61 0.24 -4.48
CA ILE A 109 -6.75 0.31 -3.30
C ILE A 109 -6.23 -1.10 -3.04
N GLY A 110 -4.92 -1.27 -3.02
CA GLY A 110 -4.25 -2.53 -2.69
C GLY A 110 -3.71 -2.47 -1.27
N HIS A 111 -3.91 -3.55 -0.52
CA HIS A 111 -3.47 -3.63 0.87
C HIS A 111 -2.82 -4.99 1.15
N LEU A 112 -1.58 -4.93 1.63
CA LEU A 112 -0.80 -6.10 2.05
C LEU A 112 -0.35 -5.87 3.49
N ASP A 113 -0.68 -6.80 4.38
CA ASP A 113 -0.27 -6.67 5.77
C ASP A 113 -0.16 -8.05 6.45
N PHE A 114 0.43 -8.04 7.63
CA PHE A 114 0.57 -9.24 8.45
C PHE A 114 -0.79 -9.73 8.98
N VAL A 115 -0.98 -11.03 9.01
CA VAL A 115 -2.12 -11.62 9.71
C VAL A 115 -2.06 -11.26 11.20
N LYS A 116 -3.23 -11.12 11.83
CA LYS A 116 -3.31 -10.74 13.24
C LYS A 116 -3.03 -11.96 14.12
N GLU A 117 -1.78 -12.38 14.13
CA GLU A 117 -1.25 -13.47 14.91
C GLU A 117 0.03 -13.03 15.60
N ASP A 118 0.41 -13.72 16.67
CA ASP A 118 1.65 -13.46 17.38
C ASP A 118 2.82 -14.10 16.60
N LEU A 119 3.56 -13.26 15.89
CA LEU A 119 4.70 -13.67 15.07
C LEU A 119 6.00 -13.14 15.67
N GLU A 120 7.11 -13.81 15.39
CA GLU A 120 8.44 -13.37 15.85
C GLU A 120 8.94 -12.11 15.13
N PHE A 121 8.24 -11.66 14.10
CA PHE A 121 8.59 -10.49 13.30
C PHE A 121 7.33 -9.68 13.00
N GLY A 122 7.54 -8.46 12.51
CA GLY A 122 6.45 -7.55 12.22
C GLY A 122 6.02 -6.75 13.44
N PRO A 123 4.91 -6.01 13.35
CA PRO A 123 4.42 -5.19 14.45
C PRO A 123 3.81 -6.04 15.56
N PRO A 124 3.63 -5.48 16.77
CA PRO A 124 2.92 -6.17 17.85
C PRO A 124 1.51 -6.56 17.42
N THR A 125 1.03 -7.70 17.90
CA THR A 125 -0.33 -8.18 17.59
C THR A 125 -1.40 -7.17 17.93
N SER A 126 -1.18 -6.36 18.97
CA SER A 126 -2.14 -5.35 19.42
C SER A 126 -2.47 -4.29 18.37
N ILE A 127 -1.56 -4.00 17.45
CA ILE A 127 -1.79 -2.99 16.40
C ILE A 127 -2.07 -3.61 15.03
N LYS A 128 -1.96 -4.93 14.89
CA LYS A 128 -2.34 -5.61 13.66
C LYS A 128 -3.85 -5.55 13.45
N LEU A 129 -4.26 -5.58 12.19
CA LEU A 129 -5.67 -5.45 11.82
C LEU A 129 -6.20 -6.77 11.27
N GLU A 130 -7.46 -7.07 11.63
CA GLU A 130 -8.19 -8.16 10.99
C GLU A 130 -8.65 -7.74 9.60
N LYS A 131 -8.75 -8.69 8.68
CA LYS A 131 -9.21 -8.42 7.31
C LYS A 131 -10.54 -7.66 7.29
N HIS A 132 -11.50 -8.05 8.14
CA HIS A 132 -12.83 -7.44 8.16
C HIS A 132 -12.81 -5.99 8.64
N GLU A 133 -11.87 -5.62 9.49
CA GLU A 133 -11.69 -4.24 9.93
C GLU A 133 -11.29 -3.35 8.76
N VAL A 134 -10.36 -3.83 7.93
CA VAL A 134 -9.92 -3.10 6.73
C VAL A 134 -11.06 -2.99 5.73
N VAL A 135 -11.81 -4.06 5.52
CA VAL A 135 -12.99 -4.04 4.63
C VAL A 135 -14.00 -2.99 5.10
N SER A 136 -14.31 -2.97 6.40
CA SER A 136 -15.24 -1.99 6.98
C SER A 136 -14.75 -0.56 6.77
N ASP A 137 -13.46 -0.30 6.98
CA ASP A 137 -12.87 1.01 6.78
C ASP A 137 -13.00 1.46 5.31
N MET A 138 -12.67 0.59 4.37
CA MET A 138 -12.74 0.91 2.94
C MET A 138 -14.20 1.11 2.48
N GLU A 139 -15.13 0.33 3.01
CA GLU A 139 -16.54 0.52 2.72
C GLU A 139 -17.04 1.89 3.18
N SER A 140 -16.52 2.39 4.28
CA SER A 140 -16.90 3.71 4.81
C SER A 140 -16.55 4.86 3.86
N ILE A 141 -15.62 4.65 2.92
CA ILE A 141 -15.21 5.66 1.95
C ILE A 141 -15.63 5.31 0.51
N GLY A 142 -16.53 4.35 0.34
CA GLY A 142 -17.13 4.05 -0.96
C GLY A 142 -16.39 2.98 -1.77
N TYR A 143 -15.59 2.15 -1.12
CA TYR A 143 -14.90 1.02 -1.77
C TYR A 143 -15.47 -0.30 -1.27
N ARG A 144 -15.36 -1.34 -2.10
CA ARG A 144 -15.72 -2.70 -1.72
C ARG A 144 -14.58 -3.65 -2.03
N LEU A 145 -14.50 -4.74 -1.30
CA LEU A 145 -13.52 -5.79 -1.56
C LEU A 145 -13.83 -6.44 -2.91
N LYS A 146 -12.87 -6.36 -3.83
CA LYS A 146 -12.95 -7.00 -5.14
C LYS A 146 -12.45 -8.43 -5.09
N LYS A 147 -11.31 -8.63 -4.44
CA LYS A 147 -10.71 -9.95 -4.22
C LYS A 147 -9.73 -9.91 -3.07
N ASP A 148 -9.47 -11.05 -2.47
CA ASP A 148 -8.47 -11.23 -1.42
C ASP A 148 -7.70 -12.52 -1.62
N ASN A 149 -6.55 -12.63 -0.97
CA ASN A 149 -5.72 -13.80 -1.00
C ASN A 149 -4.94 -13.92 0.30
N GLU A 150 -4.69 -15.16 0.73
CA GLU A 150 -3.84 -15.44 1.88
C GLU A 150 -2.45 -15.81 1.40
N LEU A 151 -1.44 -15.26 2.06
CA LEU A 151 -0.02 -15.47 1.76
C LEU A 151 0.68 -15.92 3.05
N PRO A 152 1.92 -16.45 2.97
CA PRO A 152 2.66 -16.75 4.20
C PRO A 152 2.73 -15.55 5.14
N PHE A 153 2.15 -15.67 6.34
CA PHE A 153 2.11 -14.67 7.40
C PHE A 153 1.38 -13.37 7.05
N HIS A 154 0.75 -13.29 5.87
CA HIS A 154 0.15 -12.06 5.33
C HIS A 154 -1.22 -12.33 4.75
N TYR A 155 -1.96 -11.24 4.52
CA TYR A 155 -3.13 -11.24 3.65
C TYR A 155 -3.00 -10.09 2.65
N LEU A 156 -3.61 -10.28 1.50
CA LEU A 156 -3.59 -9.33 0.40
C LEU A 156 -5.03 -9.04 -0.02
N GLN A 157 -5.37 -7.77 -0.12
CA GLN A 157 -6.72 -7.31 -0.46
C GLN A 157 -6.67 -6.31 -1.60
N LEU A 158 -7.64 -6.38 -2.49
CA LEU A 158 -7.82 -5.38 -3.54
C LEU A 158 -9.25 -4.85 -3.47
N PHE A 159 -9.36 -3.54 -3.34
CA PHE A 159 -10.64 -2.84 -3.26
C PHE A 159 -10.89 -2.06 -4.54
N GLU A 160 -12.16 -1.95 -4.91
CA GLU A 160 -12.61 -1.17 -6.06
C GLU A 160 -13.71 -0.21 -5.62
N LYS A 161 -13.93 0.88 -6.35
CA LYS A 161 -15.06 1.77 -6.09
C LYS A 161 -16.37 1.04 -6.25
N LYS A 162 -17.30 1.34 -5.37
CA LYS A 162 -18.69 0.86 -5.49
C LYS A 162 -19.38 1.46 -6.69
#